data_a7e8d85cdd17d43819e7c81847f59a25
#
_entry.id   a7e8d85cdd17d43819e7c81847f59a25
#
_cell.length_a   1.000
_cell.length_b   1.000
_cell.length_c   1.000
_cell.angle_alpha   90.00
_cell.angle_beta   90.00
_cell.angle_gamma   90.00
#
_symmetry.space_group_name_H-M   'P 1'
#
loop_
_entity.id
_entity.type
_entity.pdbx_description
1 polymer ?
#
loop_
_entity_poly.entity_id
_entity_poly.type
_entity_poly.pdbx_seq_one_letter_code
_entity_poly.pdbx_strand_id
1 'polypeptide(L)'
;MADQDQAYLDLLKKIMTEGNDKNDRTGTGTRSLFGAQMRFDLSQGFPILTTKRVPFGLIKSELLWFLRGDTNIRFLLEHKNHIWDEWAFKNWVTSPEYQGPNMTDFGLRSQKDPEFKA
;
A
#
# COMPACT_ATOMS: atom_id res chain seq x y z
N MET A 1 -23.22 -6.11 -8.22
CA MET A 1 -22.11 -5.67 -7.38
C MET A 1 -21.83 -6.82 -6.41
N ALA A 2 -20.58 -7.16 -6.17
CA ALA A 2 -20.27 -8.22 -5.23
C ALA A 2 -20.52 -7.76 -3.78
N ASP A 3 -20.90 -8.66 -2.87
CA ASP A 3 -21.24 -8.31 -1.48
C ASP A 3 -20.10 -7.58 -0.75
N GLN A 4 -18.83 -7.91 -1.05
CA GLN A 4 -17.67 -7.24 -0.48
C GLN A 4 -17.57 -5.77 -0.91
N ASP A 5 -17.93 -5.45 -2.15
CA ASP A 5 -17.94 -4.05 -2.62
C ASP A 5 -19.00 -3.25 -1.89
N GLN A 6 -20.18 -3.83 -1.66
CA GLN A 6 -21.26 -3.14 -0.95
C GLN A 6 -20.87 -2.89 0.52
N ALA A 7 -20.31 -3.88 1.22
CA ALA A 7 -19.83 -3.71 2.59
C ALA A 7 -18.77 -2.60 2.70
N TYR A 8 -17.85 -2.54 1.75
CA TYR A 8 -16.85 -1.48 1.68
C TYR A 8 -17.46 -0.10 1.44
N LEU A 9 -18.38 0.02 0.47
CA LEU A 9 -19.03 1.27 0.14
C LEU A 9 -19.90 1.80 1.27
N ASP A 10 -20.61 0.91 1.97
CA ASP A 10 -21.42 1.27 3.13
C ASP A 10 -20.54 1.80 4.27
N LEU A 11 -19.40 1.15 4.54
CA LEU A 11 -18.44 1.64 5.52
C LEU A 11 -17.84 2.99 5.10
N LEU A 12 -17.48 3.16 3.85
CA LEU A 12 -16.97 4.43 3.32
C LEU A 12 -18.00 5.54 3.49
N LYS A 13 -19.25 5.30 3.12
CA LYS A 13 -20.36 6.24 3.33
C LYS A 13 -20.51 6.60 4.81
N LYS A 14 -20.47 5.61 5.69
CA LYS A 14 -20.54 5.83 7.13
C LYS A 14 -19.41 6.71 7.64
N ILE A 15 -18.18 6.47 7.22
CA ILE A 15 -17.03 7.33 7.57
C ILE A 15 -17.25 8.77 7.10
N MET A 16 -17.75 8.94 5.88
CA MET A 16 -17.99 10.26 5.31
C MET A 16 -19.09 11.06 6.04
N THR A 17 -20.11 10.37 6.56
CA THR A 17 -21.24 11.01 7.25
C THR A 17 -21.06 11.17 8.75
N GLU A 18 -20.41 10.23 9.41
CA GLU A 18 -20.32 10.13 10.88
C GLU A 18 -18.87 10.25 11.40
N GLY A 19 -17.88 10.24 10.52
CA GLY A 19 -16.47 10.28 10.92
C GLY A 19 -16.04 11.63 11.46
N ASN A 20 -15.04 11.61 12.32
CA ASN A 20 -14.39 12.79 12.87
C ASN A 20 -13.16 13.15 12.02
N ASP A 21 -13.01 14.43 11.73
CA ASP A 21 -11.83 14.94 11.04
C ASP A 21 -10.64 15.02 12.00
N LYS A 22 -9.48 14.56 11.53
CA LYS A 22 -8.21 14.61 12.26
C LYS A 22 -7.10 15.11 11.36
N ASN A 23 -6.16 15.84 11.93
CA ASN A 23 -4.92 16.15 11.26
C ASN A 23 -4.02 14.90 11.20
N ASP A 24 -3.28 14.77 10.10
CA ASP A 24 -2.27 13.74 9.92
C ASP A 24 -0.89 14.36 9.66
N ARG A 25 0.15 13.52 9.66
CA ARG A 25 1.54 13.97 9.41
C ARG A 25 1.79 14.49 7.99
N THR A 26 0.87 14.21 7.05
CA THR A 26 1.00 14.64 5.64
C THR A 26 0.35 16.00 5.38
N GLY A 27 -0.42 16.53 6.33
CA GLY A 27 -1.16 17.80 6.18
C GLY A 27 -2.43 17.69 5.32
N THR A 28 -2.74 16.50 4.79
CA THR A 28 -3.96 16.26 4.00
C THR A 28 -5.19 16.15 4.90
N GLY A 29 -5.01 15.66 6.11
CA GLY A 29 -6.08 15.32 7.04
C GLY A 29 -6.69 13.95 6.76
N THR A 30 -7.39 13.43 7.76
CA THR A 30 -8.12 12.16 7.68
C THR A 30 -9.49 12.29 8.31
N ARG A 31 -10.46 11.51 7.81
CA ARG A 31 -11.75 11.32 8.46
C ARG A 31 -11.87 9.89 8.94
N SER A 32 -12.18 9.67 10.20
CA SER A 32 -12.13 8.34 10.81
C SER A 32 -13.27 8.10 11.81
N LEU A 33 -13.67 6.83 11.91
CA LEU A 33 -14.50 6.31 13.00
C LEU A 33 -13.61 5.51 13.95
N PHE A 34 -14.02 5.44 15.21
CA PHE A 34 -13.36 4.56 16.19
C PHE A 34 -13.85 3.13 16.02
N GLY A 35 -13.18 2.39 15.16
CA GLY A 35 -13.49 0.99 14.92
C GLY A 35 -14.70 0.76 14.01
N ALA A 36 -14.57 -0.19 13.14
CA ALA A 36 -15.63 -0.76 12.32
C ALA A 36 -15.27 -2.20 11.98
N GLN A 37 -16.27 -3.02 11.69
CA GLN A 37 -16.07 -4.41 11.33
C GLN A 37 -16.75 -4.71 9.99
N MET A 38 -16.01 -5.33 9.08
CA MET A 38 -16.56 -5.99 7.90
C MET A 38 -16.35 -7.50 8.02
N ARG A 39 -17.32 -8.29 7.60
CA ARG A 39 -17.24 -9.76 7.55
C ARG A 39 -17.36 -10.24 6.13
N PHE A 40 -16.53 -11.19 5.76
CA PHE A 40 -16.48 -11.77 4.42
C PHE A 40 -16.61 -13.28 4.51
N ASP A 41 -17.55 -13.84 3.77
CA ASP A 41 -17.68 -15.28 3.62
C ASP A 41 -16.70 -15.78 2.55
N LEU A 42 -15.59 -16.37 2.97
CA LEU A 42 -14.56 -16.88 2.06
C LEU A 42 -15.04 -18.06 1.20
N SER A 43 -16.16 -18.70 1.52
CA SER A 43 -16.76 -19.72 0.66
C SER A 43 -17.26 -19.13 -0.66
N GLN A 44 -17.55 -17.84 -0.67
CA GLN A 44 -17.97 -17.09 -1.87
C GLN A 44 -16.80 -16.61 -2.73
N GLY A 45 -15.57 -16.87 -2.31
CA GLY A 45 -14.36 -16.48 -2.99
C GLY A 45 -13.51 -15.47 -2.21
N PHE A 46 -12.43 -15.04 -2.83
CA PHE A 46 -11.53 -14.05 -2.24
C PHE A 46 -12.17 -12.65 -2.29
N PRO A 47 -12.23 -11.90 -1.15
CA PRO A 47 -12.95 -10.62 -1.07
C PRO A 47 -12.16 -9.45 -1.68
N ILE A 48 -11.80 -9.57 -2.96
CA ILE A 48 -11.17 -8.49 -3.69
C ILE A 48 -12.20 -7.44 -4.10
N LEU A 49 -11.90 -6.18 -3.86
CA LEU A 49 -12.76 -5.07 -4.28
C LEU A 49 -12.70 -4.88 -5.79
N THR A 50 -13.85 -4.62 -6.42
CA THR A 50 -13.97 -4.35 -7.85
C THR A 50 -14.30 -2.89 -8.16
N THR A 51 -14.41 -2.03 -7.15
CA THR A 51 -14.62 -0.57 -7.28
C THR A 51 -13.51 0.14 -8.06
N LYS A 52 -12.34 -0.49 -8.12
CA LYS A 52 -11.22 -0.14 -9.01
C LYS A 52 -10.48 -1.40 -9.44
N ARG A 53 -9.69 -1.31 -10.51
CA ARG A 53 -8.83 -2.43 -10.91
C ARG A 53 -7.73 -2.64 -9.88
N VAL A 54 -7.74 -3.78 -9.22
CA VAL A 54 -6.69 -4.21 -8.28
C VAL A 54 -5.95 -5.42 -8.86
N PRO A 55 -4.65 -5.33 -9.15
CA PRO A 55 -3.87 -6.46 -9.66
C PRO A 55 -3.69 -7.53 -8.57
N PHE A 56 -4.37 -8.65 -8.71
CA PHE A 56 -4.33 -9.74 -7.71
C PHE A 56 -2.93 -10.29 -7.48
N GLY A 57 -2.08 -10.28 -8.50
CA GLY A 57 -0.67 -10.70 -8.38
C GLY A 57 0.12 -9.92 -7.32
N LEU A 58 -0.13 -8.62 -7.19
CA LEU A 58 0.53 -7.77 -6.19
C LEU A 58 0.06 -8.13 -4.78
N ILE A 59 -1.25 -8.32 -4.58
CA ILE A 59 -1.82 -8.76 -3.30
C ILE A 59 -1.24 -10.11 -2.89
N LYS A 60 -1.22 -11.07 -3.82
CA LYS A 60 -0.70 -12.42 -3.57
C LYS A 60 0.76 -12.40 -3.14
N SER A 61 1.62 -11.72 -3.89
CA SER A 61 3.07 -11.69 -3.61
C SER A 61 3.36 -10.98 -2.28
N GLU A 62 2.68 -9.88 -1.99
CA GLU A 62 2.85 -9.17 -0.72
C GLU A 62 2.37 -10.01 0.46
N LEU A 63 1.20 -10.67 0.36
CA LEU A 63 0.71 -11.54 1.41
C LEU A 63 1.67 -12.71 1.69
N LEU A 64 2.20 -13.35 0.65
CA LEU A 64 3.18 -14.41 0.80
C LEU A 64 4.47 -13.92 1.45
N TRP A 65 4.92 -12.72 1.12
CA TRP A 65 6.06 -12.08 1.73
C TRP A 65 5.85 -11.88 3.24
N PHE A 66 4.69 -11.36 3.66
CA PHE A 66 4.33 -11.23 5.08
C PHE A 66 4.27 -12.59 5.80
N LEU A 67 3.63 -13.60 5.20
CA LEU A 67 3.51 -14.94 5.78
C LEU A 67 4.86 -15.63 5.96
N ARG A 68 5.86 -15.29 5.15
CA ARG A 68 7.24 -15.75 5.31
C ARG A 68 7.98 -15.07 6.46
N GLY A 69 7.44 -14.02 7.04
CA GLY A 69 8.12 -13.18 8.03
C GLY A 69 9.33 -12.46 7.44
N ASP A 70 9.35 -12.25 6.13
CA ASP A 70 10.46 -11.62 5.43
C ASP A 70 10.40 -10.10 5.57
N THR A 71 11.54 -9.45 5.74
CA THR A 71 11.67 -7.99 5.80
C THR A 71 12.45 -7.42 4.62
N ASN A 72 13.04 -8.28 3.78
CA ASN A 72 13.77 -7.88 2.60
C ASN A 72 12.82 -7.85 1.38
N ILE A 73 12.82 -6.76 0.63
CA ILE A 73 11.94 -6.60 -0.53
C ILE A 73 12.36 -7.41 -1.76
N ARG A 74 13.50 -8.11 -1.72
CA ARG A 74 14.00 -8.92 -2.84
C ARG A 74 12.95 -9.90 -3.37
N PHE A 75 12.25 -10.59 -2.47
CA PHE A 75 11.16 -11.49 -2.83
C PHE A 75 10.08 -10.78 -3.66
N LEU A 76 9.71 -9.55 -3.29
CA LEU A 76 8.71 -8.76 -4.01
C LEU A 76 9.21 -8.39 -5.41
N LEU A 77 10.47 -7.96 -5.53
CA LEU A 77 11.09 -7.61 -6.81
C LEU A 77 11.14 -8.81 -7.78
N GLU A 78 11.51 -10.00 -7.29
CA GLU A 78 11.50 -11.26 -8.04
C GLU A 78 10.09 -11.61 -8.56
N HIS A 79 9.05 -11.19 -7.84
CA HIS A 79 7.65 -11.35 -8.24
C HIS A 79 7.06 -10.13 -8.97
N LYS A 80 7.92 -9.22 -9.46
CA LYS A 80 7.54 -8.00 -10.18
C LYS A 80 6.56 -7.11 -9.38
N ASN A 81 6.73 -7.10 -8.07
CA ASN A 81 5.95 -6.27 -7.17
C ASN A 81 6.83 -5.14 -6.62
N HIS A 82 6.58 -3.92 -7.07
CA HIS A 82 7.36 -2.72 -6.82
C HIS A 82 6.70 -1.75 -5.81
N ILE A 83 5.67 -2.21 -5.08
CA ILE A 83 4.89 -1.31 -4.20
C ILE A 83 5.69 -0.81 -2.99
N TRP A 84 6.79 -1.46 -2.64
CA TRP A 84 7.66 -1.10 -1.52
C TRP A 84 8.97 -0.43 -1.92
N ASP A 85 9.29 -0.34 -3.20
CA ASP A 85 10.59 0.14 -3.71
C ASP A 85 10.93 1.54 -3.19
N GLU A 86 10.01 2.48 -3.33
CA GLU A 86 10.22 3.88 -2.91
C GLU A 86 10.51 3.98 -1.42
N TRP A 87 9.75 3.25 -0.59
CA TRP A 87 9.91 3.28 0.86
C TRP A 87 11.21 2.62 1.32
N ALA A 88 11.56 1.49 0.76
CA ALA A 88 12.80 0.78 1.07
C ALA A 88 14.01 1.64 0.68
N PHE A 89 13.98 2.24 -0.51
CA PHE A 89 15.05 3.10 -0.96
C PHE A 89 15.14 4.39 -0.12
N LYS A 90 14.04 5.02 0.18
CA LYS A 90 13.99 6.22 1.02
C LYS A 90 14.59 5.96 2.41
N ASN A 91 14.29 4.81 3.00
CA ASN A 91 14.90 4.40 4.26
C ASN A 91 16.41 4.19 4.12
N TRP A 92 16.84 3.56 3.01
CA TRP A 92 18.26 3.32 2.75
C TRP A 92 19.06 4.62 2.62
N VAL A 93 18.61 5.57 1.78
CA VAL A 93 19.32 6.83 1.54
C VAL A 93 19.36 7.78 2.74
N THR A 94 18.52 7.52 3.75
CA THR A 94 18.53 8.28 5.02
C THR A 94 19.30 7.54 6.13
N SER A 95 19.79 6.33 5.86
CA SER A 95 20.56 5.56 6.84
C SER A 95 22.00 6.06 6.97
N PRO A 96 22.65 5.85 8.14
CA PRO A 96 24.05 6.23 8.35
C PRO A 96 25.03 5.49 7.42
N GLU A 97 24.64 4.32 6.92
CA GLU A 97 25.45 3.49 6.05
C GLU A 97 25.45 3.96 4.58
N TYR A 98 24.53 4.83 4.22
CA TYR A 98 24.44 5.34 2.85
C TYR A 98 25.55 6.32 2.54
N GLN A 99 26.38 6.05 1.52
CA GLN A 99 27.50 6.86 1.08
C GLN A 99 27.31 7.43 -0.34
N GLY A 100 26.12 7.29 -0.90
CA GLY A 100 25.80 7.77 -2.23
C GLY A 100 25.45 9.27 -2.28
N PRO A 101 25.11 9.80 -3.47
CA PRO A 101 24.71 11.19 -3.65
C PRO A 101 23.41 11.52 -2.89
N ASN A 102 23.24 12.79 -2.52
CA ASN A 102 22.01 13.24 -1.88
C ASN A 102 20.80 13.04 -2.82
N MET A 103 19.78 12.32 -2.33
CA MET A 103 18.63 11.86 -3.11
C MET A 103 17.32 12.48 -2.64
N THR A 104 17.32 13.80 -2.42
CA THR A 104 16.13 14.54 -1.96
C THR A 104 14.92 14.41 -2.89
N ASP A 105 15.13 14.13 -4.19
CA ASP A 105 14.08 14.04 -5.21
C ASP A 105 13.92 12.62 -5.80
N PHE A 106 14.01 11.60 -4.97
CA PHE A 106 13.97 10.19 -5.40
C PHE A 106 12.79 9.86 -6.32
N GLY A 107 11.57 10.30 -5.98
CA GLY A 107 10.37 10.02 -6.78
C GLY A 107 10.43 10.56 -8.21
N LEU A 108 11.09 11.70 -8.41
CA LEU A 108 11.28 12.29 -9.74
C LEU A 108 12.44 11.64 -10.52
N ARG A 109 13.50 11.23 -9.81
CA ARG A 109 14.68 10.60 -10.42
C ARG A 109 14.40 9.15 -10.81
N SER A 110 13.71 8.38 -9.98
CA SER A 110 13.36 6.97 -10.28
C SER A 110 12.50 6.82 -11.54
N GLN A 111 11.76 7.88 -11.92
CA GLN A 111 10.95 7.89 -13.13
C GLN A 111 11.76 8.30 -14.38
N LYS A 112 12.80 9.10 -14.22
CA LYS A 112 13.52 9.76 -15.32
C LYS A 112 14.92 9.21 -15.60
N ASP A 113 15.55 8.57 -14.62
CA ASP A 113 16.95 8.15 -14.72
C ASP A 113 17.06 6.64 -15.01
N PRO A 114 17.62 6.24 -16.19
CA PRO A 114 17.79 4.83 -16.56
C PRO A 114 18.71 4.05 -15.60
N GLU A 115 19.72 4.71 -15.02
CA GLU A 115 20.66 4.08 -14.07
C GLU A 115 19.97 3.72 -12.74
N PHE A 116 18.83 4.33 -12.46
CA PHE A 116 18.03 4.06 -11.28
C PHE A 116 17.18 2.79 -11.39
N LYS A 117 17.04 2.23 -12.60
CA LYS A 117 16.25 1.03 -12.87
C LYS A 117 17.09 -0.24 -12.92
N ALA A 118 18.38 -0.12 -12.85
CA ALA A 118 19.35 -1.22 -12.81
C ALA A 118 19.66 -1.62 -11.37
#